data_90f497b2fb866bedb89e11c34f7ffe78
#
_entry.id   90f497b2fb866bedb89e11c34f7ffe78
#
_cell.length_a   1.000
_cell.length_b   1.000
_cell.length_c   1.000
_cell.angle_alpha   90.00
_cell.angle_beta   90.00
_cell.angle_gamma   90.00
#
_symmetry.space_group_name_H-M   'P 1'
#
loop_
_entity.id
_entity.type
_entity.pdbx_description
1 polymer ?
#
loop_
_entity_poly.entity_id
_entity_poly.type
_entity_poly.pdbx_seq_one_letter_code
_entity_poly.pdbx_strand_id
1 'polypeptide(L)'
;QRQMCIRDRICPAVIVGVTDHNRILMSKYAGRTYKKYALLAGFSEIGETVEQTVAREVMEEVGLKVKNIRYYKSQPWAFSDTLLMGFYCDLDGNDAITLDREELAVAEWFEREDIPVEPSRDSLTNEMILQFKNERTAVKKEKGE
;
A
#
# COMPACT_ATOMS: atom_id res chain seq x y z
N GLN A 1 1.19 -35.33 -2.73
CA GLN A 1 0.08 -34.79 -1.90
C GLN A 1 0.55 -33.63 -1.04
N ARG A 2 1.75 -33.72 -0.41
CA ARG A 2 2.32 -32.60 0.34
C ARG A 2 2.58 -31.39 -0.53
N GLN A 3 3.03 -31.63 -1.78
CA GLN A 3 3.25 -30.52 -2.72
C GLN A 3 1.95 -29.83 -3.12
N MET A 4 0.87 -30.61 -3.28
CA MET A 4 -0.44 -30.03 -3.56
C MET A 4 -0.94 -29.18 -2.38
N CYS A 5 -0.81 -29.67 -1.16
CA CYS A 5 -1.20 -28.91 0.03
C CYS A 5 -0.41 -27.60 0.18
N ILE A 6 0.87 -27.61 -0.18
CA ILE A 6 1.71 -26.41 -0.14
C ILE A 6 1.32 -25.46 -1.28
N ARG A 7 1.05 -26.00 -2.47
CA ARG A 7 0.66 -25.20 -3.64
C ARG A 7 -0.73 -24.60 -3.50
N ASP A 8 -1.60 -25.27 -2.77
CA ASP A 8 -2.97 -24.81 -2.57
C ASP A 8 -3.13 -23.82 -1.41
N ARG A 9 -2.03 -23.48 -0.74
CA ARG A 9 -2.07 -22.48 0.31
C ARG A 9 -2.03 -21.09 -0.26
N ILE A 10 -2.96 -20.26 0.20
CA ILE A 10 -3.02 -18.86 -0.17
C ILE A 10 -2.35 -18.05 0.93
N CYS A 11 -1.37 -17.23 0.54
CA CYS A 11 -0.66 -16.36 1.48
C CYS A 11 -1.31 -14.98 1.47
N PRO A 12 -1.93 -14.54 2.56
CA PRO A 12 -2.51 -13.20 2.61
C PRO A 12 -1.43 -12.15 2.74
N ALA A 13 -1.56 -11.11 1.94
CA ALA A 13 -0.68 -9.96 1.97
C ALA A 13 -1.51 -8.68 1.88
N VAL A 14 -0.97 -7.59 2.41
CA VAL A 14 -1.64 -6.30 2.38
C VAL A 14 -0.87 -5.33 1.51
N ILE A 15 -1.59 -4.45 0.83
CA ILE A 15 -1.05 -3.26 0.18
C ILE A 15 -1.63 -2.06 0.92
N VAL A 16 -0.78 -1.13 1.33
CA VAL A 16 -1.18 -0.06 2.23
C VAL A 16 -0.95 1.31 1.60
N GLY A 17 -2.03 2.06 1.43
CA GLY A 17 -1.96 3.46 1.09
C GLY A 17 -2.05 4.32 2.35
N VAL A 18 -0.92 4.80 2.82
CA VAL A 18 -0.87 5.71 3.98
C VAL A 18 -1.12 7.12 3.47
N THR A 19 -2.19 7.73 3.96
CA THR A 19 -2.59 9.07 3.52
C THR A 19 -2.52 10.07 4.68
N ASP A 20 -2.25 11.31 4.34
CA ASP A 20 -2.28 12.43 5.27
C ASP A 20 -2.87 13.63 4.53
N HIS A 21 -4.17 13.88 4.73
CA HIS A 21 -4.93 14.92 4.04
C HIS A 21 -4.82 14.77 2.52
N ASN A 22 -3.96 15.56 1.87
CA ASN A 22 -3.81 15.57 0.40
C ASN A 22 -2.57 14.82 -0.07
N ARG A 23 -1.89 14.08 0.82
CA ARG A 23 -0.65 13.37 0.52
C ARG A 23 -0.83 11.87 0.64
N ILE A 24 -0.07 11.12 -0.14
CA ILE A 24 0.03 9.67 -0.02
C ILE A 24 1.50 9.29 0.06
N LEU A 25 1.80 8.29 0.87
CA LEU A 25 3.16 7.76 1.02
C LEU A 25 3.43 6.76 -0.10
N MET A 26 4.53 6.97 -0.82
CA MET A 26 4.97 6.07 -1.87
C MET A 26 6.42 5.68 -1.63
N SER A 27 6.80 4.49 -2.06
CA SER A 27 8.11 3.91 -1.77
C SER A 27 8.69 3.20 -2.97
N LYS A 28 10.02 3.00 -2.92
CA LYS A 28 10.75 2.15 -3.86
C LYS A 28 11.49 1.09 -3.05
N TYR A 29 11.41 -0.16 -3.46
CA TYR A 29 12.11 -1.25 -2.80
C TYR A 29 13.58 -1.26 -3.14
N ALA A 30 14.41 -1.58 -2.14
CA ALA A 30 15.85 -1.68 -2.30
C ALA A 30 16.22 -2.92 -3.13
N GLY A 31 17.31 -2.81 -3.91
CA GLY A 31 17.87 -3.93 -4.64
C GLY A 31 17.10 -4.42 -5.84
N ARG A 32 16.01 -3.77 -6.20
CA ARG A 32 15.24 -4.12 -7.41
C ARG A 32 15.68 -3.27 -8.59
N THR A 33 15.77 -3.90 -9.75
CA THR A 33 16.02 -3.19 -11.02
C THR A 33 14.81 -2.35 -11.43
N TYR A 34 13.64 -2.68 -10.90
CA TYR A 34 12.39 -1.99 -11.18
C TYR A 34 12.25 -0.79 -10.24
N LYS A 35 12.35 0.40 -10.81
CA LYS A 35 12.43 1.65 -10.03
C LYS A 35 11.15 2.46 -10.01
N LYS A 36 9.99 1.83 -10.13
CA LYS A 36 8.72 2.54 -10.01
C LYS A 36 8.31 2.69 -8.55
N TYR A 37 7.69 3.81 -8.25
CA TYR A 37 7.09 4.01 -6.95
C TYR A 37 5.90 3.07 -6.76
N ALA A 38 5.78 2.54 -5.55
CA ALA A 38 4.71 1.64 -5.17
C ALA A 38 4.21 1.99 -3.77
N LEU A 39 3.12 1.35 -3.37
CA LEU A 39 2.65 1.43 -1.99
C LEU A 39 3.35 0.37 -1.14
N LEU A 40 3.33 0.55 0.17
CA LEU A 40 3.88 -0.44 1.11
C LEU A 40 3.10 -1.74 0.98
N ALA A 41 3.80 -2.86 1.08
CA ALA A 41 3.19 -4.19 1.00
C ALA A 41 3.91 -5.16 1.93
N GLY A 42 3.17 -6.12 2.46
CA GLY A 42 3.76 -7.14 3.32
C GLY A 42 2.80 -8.27 3.60
N PHE A 43 3.35 -9.38 4.09
CA PHE A 43 2.60 -10.59 4.39
C PHE A 43 2.05 -10.57 5.81
N SER A 44 0.84 -11.13 5.98
CA SER A 44 0.29 -11.37 7.31
C SER A 44 1.06 -12.48 8.00
N GLU A 45 1.23 -12.37 9.31
CA GLU A 45 1.84 -13.40 10.14
C GLU A 45 0.77 -14.24 10.83
N ILE A 46 1.16 -15.44 11.27
CA ILE A 46 0.27 -16.35 11.96
C ILE A 46 -0.30 -15.67 13.21
N GLY A 47 -1.63 -15.72 13.35
CA GLY A 47 -2.31 -15.15 14.50
C GLY A 47 -2.55 -13.66 14.42
N GLU A 48 -2.23 -13.03 13.29
CA GLU A 48 -2.36 -11.60 13.09
C GLU A 48 -3.61 -11.28 12.25
N THR A 49 -4.39 -10.28 12.65
CA THR A 49 -5.46 -9.77 11.80
C THR A 49 -4.86 -8.94 10.67
N VAL A 50 -5.62 -8.73 9.59
CA VAL A 50 -5.13 -7.92 8.47
C VAL A 50 -4.90 -6.47 8.88
N GLU A 51 -5.71 -5.93 9.80
CA GLU A 51 -5.52 -4.59 10.33
C GLU A 51 -4.23 -4.49 11.16
N GLN A 52 -3.92 -5.53 11.94
CA GLN A 52 -2.64 -5.61 12.67
C GLN A 52 -1.47 -5.71 11.71
N THR A 53 -1.63 -6.43 10.60
CA THR A 53 -0.61 -6.53 9.56
C THR A 53 -0.32 -5.16 8.96
N VAL A 54 -1.36 -4.39 8.64
CA VAL A 54 -1.21 -3.04 8.10
C VAL A 54 -0.42 -2.16 9.08
N ALA A 55 -0.82 -2.11 10.33
CA ALA A 55 -0.16 -1.27 11.34
C ALA A 55 1.29 -1.70 11.56
N ARG A 56 1.57 -2.99 11.63
CA ARG A 56 2.91 -3.53 11.83
C ARG A 56 3.84 -3.23 10.66
N GLU A 57 3.38 -3.48 9.44
CA GLU A 57 4.18 -3.25 8.23
C GLU A 57 4.55 -1.78 8.08
N VAL A 58 3.61 -0.88 8.32
CA VAL A 58 3.90 0.56 8.24
C VAL A 58 4.93 0.96 9.29
N MET A 59 4.78 0.45 10.52
CA MET A 59 5.73 0.75 11.60
C MET A 59 7.12 0.19 11.31
N GLU A 60 7.21 -1.04 10.81
CA GLU A 60 8.49 -1.67 10.51
C GLU A 60 9.22 -1.00 9.35
N GLU A 61 8.50 -0.67 8.29
CA GLU A 61 9.14 -0.17 7.07
C GLU A 61 9.44 1.33 7.11
N VAL A 62 8.57 2.13 7.70
CA VAL A 62 8.71 3.60 7.67
C VAL A 62 8.60 4.28 9.04
N GLY A 63 8.33 3.54 10.10
CA GLY A 63 8.28 4.07 11.46
C GLY A 63 7.10 4.97 11.75
N LEU A 64 6.00 4.82 11.02
CA LEU A 64 4.82 5.66 11.19
C LEU A 64 3.69 4.92 11.91
N LYS A 65 2.91 5.65 12.68
CA LYS A 65 1.66 5.17 13.26
C LYS A 65 0.50 5.53 12.34
N VAL A 66 -0.47 4.63 12.23
CA VAL A 66 -1.63 4.83 11.36
C VAL A 66 -2.93 4.55 12.12
N LYS A 67 -4.02 5.12 11.61
CA LYS A 67 -5.36 4.98 12.15
C LYS A 67 -6.37 4.92 11.00
N ASN A 68 -7.64 4.65 11.33
CA ASN A 68 -8.73 4.61 10.36
C ASN A 68 -8.41 3.68 9.19
N ILE A 69 -7.99 2.45 9.49
CA ILE A 69 -7.65 1.45 8.50
C ILE A 69 -8.93 1.00 7.79
N ARG A 70 -8.97 1.18 6.46
CA ARG A 70 -10.14 0.91 5.64
C ARG A 70 -9.80 -0.05 4.51
N TYR A 71 -10.58 -1.10 4.39
CA TYR A 71 -10.44 -2.04 3.28
C TYR A 71 -10.90 -1.40 1.97
N TYR A 72 -10.10 -1.56 0.92
CA TYR A 72 -10.44 -1.09 -0.41
C TYR A 72 -10.92 -2.23 -1.31
N LYS A 73 -10.04 -3.19 -1.60
CA LYS A 73 -10.29 -4.23 -2.60
C LYS A 73 -9.23 -5.32 -2.50
N SER A 74 -9.55 -6.52 -2.97
CA SER A 74 -8.56 -7.59 -3.07
C SER A 74 -8.25 -7.93 -4.52
N GLN A 75 -7.08 -8.51 -4.73
CA GLN A 75 -6.65 -9.01 -6.04
C GLN A 75 -5.79 -10.25 -5.84
N PRO A 76 -6.12 -11.37 -6.50
CA PRO A 76 -5.21 -12.51 -6.52
C PRO A 76 -4.00 -12.18 -7.40
N TRP A 77 -2.81 -12.55 -6.91
CA TRP A 77 -1.57 -12.35 -7.66
C TRP A 77 -1.21 -13.62 -8.40
N ALA A 78 -1.31 -13.58 -9.74
CA ALA A 78 -1.22 -14.77 -10.60
C ALA A 78 0.16 -15.43 -10.62
N PHE A 79 1.21 -14.71 -10.19
CA PHE A 79 2.58 -15.22 -10.24
C PHE A 79 3.01 -15.91 -8.94
N SER A 80 2.15 -15.94 -7.94
CA SER A 80 2.41 -16.59 -6.66
C SER A 80 1.08 -16.94 -5.99
N ASP A 81 1.16 -17.64 -4.86
CA ASP A 81 -0.03 -18.04 -4.10
C ASP A 81 -0.51 -16.93 -3.16
N THR A 82 -0.40 -15.68 -3.59
CA THR A 82 -0.69 -14.52 -2.76
C THR A 82 -2.07 -13.94 -3.08
N LEU A 83 -2.85 -13.68 -2.04
CA LEU A 83 -4.04 -12.85 -2.13
C LEU A 83 -3.71 -11.49 -1.57
N LEU A 84 -3.70 -10.48 -2.45
CA LEU A 84 -3.43 -9.10 -2.05
C LEU A 84 -4.72 -8.42 -1.59
N MET A 85 -4.66 -7.75 -0.46
CA MET A 85 -5.77 -6.97 0.08
C MET A 85 -5.33 -5.52 0.24
N GLY A 86 -6.01 -4.61 -0.43
CA GLY A 86 -5.68 -3.20 -0.41
C GLY A 86 -6.37 -2.47 0.74
N PHE A 87 -5.61 -1.69 1.47
CA PHE A 87 -6.10 -0.89 2.57
C PHE A 87 -5.63 0.55 2.44
N TYR A 88 -6.49 1.48 2.79
CA TYR A 88 -6.10 2.86 3.04
C TYR A 88 -6.10 3.10 4.55
N CYS A 89 -5.20 3.94 5.00
CA CYS A 89 -5.17 4.36 6.40
C CYS A 89 -4.68 5.80 6.49
N ASP A 90 -4.99 6.45 7.60
CA ASP A 90 -4.58 7.82 7.84
C ASP A 90 -3.37 7.86 8.75
N LEU A 91 -2.48 8.83 8.53
CA LEU A 91 -1.36 9.08 9.43
C LEU A 91 -1.87 9.47 10.81
N ASP A 92 -1.30 8.85 11.85
CA ASP A 92 -1.64 9.15 13.24
C ASP A 92 -0.42 9.73 13.94
N GLY A 93 -0.28 11.06 13.86
CA GLY A 93 0.78 11.79 14.55
C GLY A 93 1.88 12.29 13.63
N ASN A 94 3.13 12.04 14.00
CA ASN A 94 4.31 12.57 13.34
C ASN A 94 4.49 11.93 11.95
N ASP A 95 4.80 12.76 10.95
CA ASP A 95 5.03 12.33 9.57
C ASP A 95 6.50 12.02 9.24
N ALA A 96 7.37 12.04 10.24
CA ALA A 96 8.79 11.75 10.04
C ALA A 96 9.03 10.29 9.70
N ILE A 97 9.61 10.05 8.53
CA ILE A 97 9.85 8.71 8.01
C ILE A 97 11.19 8.19 8.51
N THR A 98 11.17 6.97 9.08
CA THR A 98 12.38 6.24 9.46
C THR A 98 12.42 4.96 8.60
N LEU A 99 13.27 4.94 7.58
CA LEU A 99 13.34 3.83 6.64
C LEU A 99 14.00 2.59 7.22
N ASP A 100 13.41 1.43 6.93
CA ASP A 100 14.12 0.17 6.95
C ASP A 100 14.88 0.05 5.63
N ARG A 101 16.16 0.38 5.65
CA ARG A 101 17.00 0.47 4.44
C ARG A 101 17.32 -0.89 3.81
N GLU A 102 17.07 -1.97 4.51
CA GLU A 102 17.21 -3.31 3.94
C GLU A 102 16.05 -3.61 2.98
N GLU A 103 14.88 -3.07 3.26
CA GLU A 103 13.66 -3.30 2.46
C GLU A 103 13.40 -2.17 1.47
N LEU A 104 13.57 -0.91 1.89
CA LEU A 104 13.20 0.24 1.09
C LEU A 104 14.40 1.14 0.78
N ALA A 105 14.55 1.50 -0.49
CA ALA A 105 15.54 2.50 -0.91
C ALA A 105 15.06 3.92 -0.62
N VAL A 106 13.79 4.19 -0.87
CA VAL A 106 13.19 5.53 -0.74
C VAL A 106 11.76 5.39 -0.27
N ALA A 107 11.32 6.31 0.59
CA ALA A 107 9.91 6.52 0.91
C ALA A 107 9.67 8.02 1.03
N GLU A 108 8.67 8.52 0.34
CA GLU A 108 8.37 9.94 0.27
C GLU A 108 6.88 10.20 0.26
N TRP A 109 6.50 11.36 0.82
CA TRP A 109 5.14 11.88 0.71
C TRP A 109 4.96 12.58 -0.63
N PHE A 110 3.90 12.25 -1.35
CA PHE A 110 3.55 12.92 -2.59
C PHE A 110 2.21 13.62 -2.44
N GLU A 111 2.20 14.91 -2.79
CA GLU A 111 0.93 15.61 -2.93
C GLU A 111 0.13 14.99 -4.08
N ARG A 112 -1.18 15.06 -3.98
CA ARG A 112 -2.08 14.43 -4.96
C ARG A 112 -1.78 14.85 -6.40
N GLU A 113 -1.43 16.10 -6.59
CA GLU A 113 -1.12 16.65 -7.91
C GLU A 113 0.23 16.17 -8.46
N ASP A 114 1.14 15.77 -7.58
CA ASP A 114 2.52 15.43 -7.92
C ASP A 114 2.77 13.93 -8.05
N ILE A 115 1.74 13.11 -7.96
CA ILE A 115 1.88 11.66 -8.00
C ILE A 115 2.38 11.22 -9.37
N PRO A 116 3.59 10.59 -9.46
CA PRO A 116 4.18 10.17 -10.73
C PRO A 116 3.67 8.78 -11.13
N VAL A 117 2.40 8.67 -11.47
CA VAL A 117 1.77 7.39 -11.80
C VAL A 117 1.36 7.36 -13.27
N GLU A 118 1.69 6.27 -13.94
CA GLU A 118 1.17 6.00 -15.27
C GLU A 118 -0.32 5.61 -15.18
N PRO A 119 -1.14 6.01 -16.16
CA PRO A 119 -2.57 5.73 -16.12
C PRO A 119 -2.89 4.27 -16.46
N SER A 120 -2.38 3.35 -15.67
CA SER A 120 -2.63 1.92 -15.82
C SER A 120 -3.33 1.40 -14.58
N ARG A 121 -4.30 0.51 -14.77
CA ARG A 121 -5.01 -0.16 -13.69
C ARG A 121 -4.70 -1.66 -13.66
N ASP A 122 -3.56 -2.05 -14.21
CA ASP A 122 -3.18 -3.45 -14.34
C ASP A 122 -2.85 -4.11 -13.00
N SER A 123 -2.50 -3.31 -12.00
CA SER A 123 -2.20 -3.81 -10.66
C SER A 123 -3.03 -3.09 -9.60
N LEU A 124 -3.27 -3.78 -8.50
CA LEU A 124 -3.99 -3.18 -7.36
C LEU A 124 -3.26 -1.95 -6.82
N THR A 125 -1.94 -1.98 -6.79
CA THR A 125 -1.14 -0.82 -6.37
C THR A 125 -1.44 0.40 -7.22
N ASN A 126 -1.36 0.27 -8.54
CA ASN A 126 -1.64 1.37 -9.45
C ASN A 126 -3.09 1.83 -9.35
N GLU A 127 -4.02 0.89 -9.23
CA GLU A 127 -5.43 1.22 -9.06
C GLU A 127 -5.68 2.06 -7.80
N MET A 128 -5.06 1.69 -6.69
CA MET A 128 -5.19 2.42 -5.43
C MET A 128 -4.59 3.82 -5.52
N ILE A 129 -3.44 3.95 -6.16
CA ILE A 129 -2.79 5.26 -6.37
C ILE A 129 -3.67 6.16 -7.23
N LEU A 130 -4.19 5.64 -8.33
CA LEU A 130 -5.09 6.39 -9.21
C LEU A 130 -6.39 6.77 -8.51
N GLN A 131 -6.94 5.87 -7.71
CA GLN A 131 -8.14 6.14 -6.93
C GLN A 131 -7.94 7.31 -5.98
N PHE A 132 -6.82 7.33 -5.27
CA PHE A 132 -6.48 8.45 -4.39
C PHE A 132 -6.30 9.75 -5.18
N LYS A 133 -5.59 9.69 -6.31
CA LYS A 133 -5.33 10.86 -7.15
C LYS A 133 -6.64 11.48 -7.67
N ASN A 134 -7.60 10.65 -8.07
CA ASN A 134 -8.83 11.10 -8.69
C ASN A 134 -9.94 11.45 -7.70
N GLU A 135 -9.84 11.01 -6.46
CA GLU A 135 -10.85 11.20 -5.43
C GLU A 135 -11.19 12.67 -5.20
N ARG A 136 -10.16 13.53 -5.13
CA ARG A 136 -10.36 14.96 -4.94
C ARG A 136 -11.06 15.63 -6.13
N THR A 137 -10.83 15.12 -7.33
CA THR A 137 -11.51 15.64 -8.51
C THR A 137 -13.02 15.43 -8.44
N ALA A 138 -13.43 14.25 -7.98
CA ALA A 138 -14.85 13.96 -7.77
C ALA A 138 -15.46 14.86 -6.68
N VAL A 139 -14.76 15.01 -5.55
CA VAL A 139 -15.21 15.87 -4.45
C VAL A 139 -15.33 17.32 -4.89
N LYS A 140 -14.39 17.81 -5.70
CA LYS A 140 -14.47 19.17 -6.25
C LYS A 140 -15.66 19.34 -7.18
N LYS A 141 -15.99 18.31 -7.96
CA LYS A 141 -17.18 18.37 -8.83
C LYS A 141 -18.48 18.44 -8.04
N GLU A 142 -18.53 17.79 -6.89
CA GLU A 142 -19.70 17.82 -6.02
C GLU A 142 -19.85 19.13 -5.27
N LYS A 143 -18.74 19.79 -4.93
CA LYS A 143 -18.74 21.04 -4.16
C LYS A 143 -18.54 22.28 -5.01
N GLY A 144 -18.19 22.13 -6.26
CA GLY A 144 -17.64 23.21 -7.08
C GLY A 144 -18.60 23.76 -8.11
N GLU A 145 -19.87 23.70 -7.78
CA GLU A 145 -20.78 24.41 -8.62
C GLU A 145 -20.52 25.86 -8.75
#